data_a1d81262227ee7c8e483fdfcaf29fd5b
#
_entry.id   a1d81262227ee7c8e483fdfcaf29fd5b
#
_cell.length_a   1.000
_cell.length_b   1.000
_cell.length_c   1.000
_cell.angle_alpha   90.00
_cell.angle_beta   90.00
_cell.angle_gamma   90.00
#
_symmetry.space_group_name_H-M   'P 1'
#
loop_
_entity.id
_entity.type
_entity.pdbx_description
1 polymer ?
#
loop_
_entity_poly.entity_id
_entity_poly.type
_entity_poly.pdbx_seq_one_letter_code
_entity_poly.pdbx_strand_id
1 'polypeptide(L)'
;MGEVVNLKAATRGGSGSRTRPISKRSAPARTSKRRGSRRDKTALVLGGGGFTGGVYEIGALRALDLLAANRTINQFDVYVGTSAGAFVASLCANGVTPEEMMRVVTHQGPQAFRDIDLGDLLRLNLPELARTGVRLPLRVASLARQLLPQLGQVSLIDILLGLAEVLPSGAYTGQGIERYLRRVLEEDGRHDDFRALEHELYLVATDLDSCERIVFGADGFDDVPISTAVRASGALPMVYAPVKVGDRELIDGGIVSTTNLDIAIEAGADLVIVINPIVPFVNDRSEPGRNGRPARRISDMGFSKIGYQAFKLLGHRRLHELASMWEERYPGVDIVLIEPEPTDALMFETSIMSFSSRIEIARHGFQSVTYHLLDEYERYSEIWARHGIEISERRVRSVVDHFEAEEEQVGAWRKILEGTTGALLRQSGSAG
;
A
#
# COMPACT_ATOMS: atom_id res chain seq x y z
N MET A 1 7.72 20.67 19.32
CA MET A 1 8.35 20.37 18.03
C MET A 1 7.75 19.05 17.59
N GLY A 2 7.27 18.95 16.36
CA GLY A 2 6.78 17.67 15.83
C GLY A 2 7.95 16.71 15.59
N GLU A 3 7.74 15.44 15.77
CA GLU A 3 8.74 14.39 15.61
C GLU A 3 8.38 13.47 14.45
N VAL A 4 9.37 13.13 13.63
CA VAL A 4 9.23 12.17 12.53
C VAL A 4 9.84 10.86 12.96
N VAL A 5 9.04 9.82 12.99
CA VAL A 5 9.47 8.48 13.37
C VAL A 5 9.28 7.53 12.20
N ASN A 6 10.37 6.88 11.83
CA ASN A 6 10.35 5.79 10.86
C ASN A 6 10.52 4.47 11.60
N LEU A 7 9.56 3.57 11.46
CA LEU A 7 9.59 2.19 11.96
C LEU A 7 10.54 1.33 11.11
N LYS A 8 11.83 1.68 11.11
CA LYS A 8 12.87 0.81 10.54
C LYS A 8 13.78 0.31 11.64
N ALA A 9 14.07 -0.98 11.66
CA ALA A 9 15.08 -1.55 12.50
C ALA A 9 16.41 -0.80 12.32
N ALA A 10 17.00 -0.33 13.42
CA ALA A 10 18.26 0.38 13.42
C ALA A 10 19.40 -0.56 13.02
N THR A 11 19.88 -0.49 11.80
CA THR A 11 21.20 -1.04 11.47
C THR A 11 22.27 -0.17 12.10
N ARG A 12 22.95 -0.71 13.11
CA ARG A 12 24.14 -0.10 13.73
C ARG A 12 25.29 -0.07 12.72
N GLY A 13 25.86 1.13 12.54
CA GLY A 13 27.25 1.23 12.18
C GLY A 13 27.62 2.26 11.12
N GLY A 14 28.44 3.26 11.47
CA GLY A 14 29.37 3.88 10.55
C GLY A 14 29.43 5.40 10.52
N SER A 15 30.19 5.96 11.43
CA SER A 15 31.05 7.18 11.38
C SER A 15 30.88 8.23 10.27
N GLY A 16 30.58 9.40 10.72
CA GLY A 16 31.15 10.73 10.53
C GLY A 16 31.71 11.22 9.18
N SER A 17 31.08 12.27 8.69
CA SER A 17 31.81 13.35 8.00
C SER A 17 31.07 14.68 8.21
N ARG A 18 31.77 15.63 8.83
CA ARG A 18 31.34 17.01 9.04
C ARG A 18 31.50 17.82 7.75
N THR A 19 30.45 18.47 7.28
CA THR A 19 30.57 19.61 6.37
C THR A 19 29.87 20.85 6.94
N ARG A 20 30.54 22.01 6.79
CA ARG A 20 30.25 23.31 7.39
C ARG A 20 28.99 23.98 6.83
N PRO A 21 28.34 24.88 7.60
CA PRO A 21 27.09 25.51 7.21
C PRO A 21 27.27 26.75 6.33
N ILE A 22 26.38 26.91 5.36
CA ILE A 22 26.19 28.11 4.56
C ILE A 22 25.11 28.99 5.21
N SER A 23 25.35 30.28 5.25
CA SER A 23 24.69 31.33 6.01
C SER A 23 23.19 31.51 5.74
N LYS A 24 22.46 31.77 6.83
CA LYS A 24 21.03 32.10 6.94
C LYS A 24 20.69 33.46 6.31
N ARG A 25 19.62 33.48 5.50
CA ARG A 25 18.77 34.66 5.35
C ARG A 25 17.50 34.44 6.16
N SER A 26 17.27 35.33 7.11
CA SER A 26 16.14 35.33 8.04
C SER A 26 14.83 35.70 7.34
N ALA A 27 13.80 34.84 7.45
CA ALA A 27 12.42 35.16 7.18
C ALA A 27 11.77 35.73 8.44
N PRO A 28 10.76 36.64 8.34
CA PRO A 28 10.21 37.35 9.48
C PRO A 28 9.40 36.42 10.38
N ALA A 29 9.61 36.57 11.71
CA ALA A 29 8.92 35.85 12.76
C ALA A 29 7.40 36.14 12.70
N ARG A 30 6.59 35.10 12.44
CA ARG A 30 5.15 35.11 12.69
C ARG A 30 4.93 35.01 14.19
N THR A 31 4.37 36.08 14.77
CA THR A 31 3.91 36.13 16.15
C THR A 31 2.89 35.04 16.43
N SER A 32 3.21 34.15 17.37
CA SER A 32 2.31 33.10 17.85
C SER A 32 1.11 33.75 18.55
N LYS A 33 -0.05 33.80 17.87
CA LYS A 33 -1.33 33.95 18.56
C LYS A 33 -1.55 32.69 19.40
N ARG A 34 -1.75 32.85 20.73
CA ARG A 34 -2.22 31.80 21.65
C ARG A 34 -3.42 31.10 20.99
N ARG A 35 -3.23 29.84 20.54
CA ARG A 35 -4.29 28.94 20.13
C ARG A 35 -5.12 28.63 21.39
N GLY A 36 -6.39 29.06 21.42
CA GLY A 36 -7.38 28.44 22.29
C GLY A 36 -7.40 26.93 22.01
N SER A 37 -7.78 26.09 22.97
CA SER A 37 -7.73 24.62 22.91
C SER A 37 -8.41 24.10 21.65
N ARG A 38 -7.69 24.07 20.54
CA ARG A 38 -8.08 23.38 19.32
C ARG A 38 -7.77 21.92 19.58
N ARG A 39 -8.77 21.05 19.46
CA ARG A 39 -8.56 19.60 19.50
C ARG A 39 -7.52 19.27 18.45
N ASP A 40 -6.48 18.53 18.81
CA ASP A 40 -5.46 18.08 17.88
C ASP A 40 -6.10 17.21 16.79
N LYS A 41 -5.87 17.58 15.53
CA LYS A 41 -6.42 16.88 14.37
C LYS A 41 -5.51 15.73 13.97
N THR A 42 -6.09 14.55 13.80
CA THR A 42 -5.36 13.33 13.50
C THR A 42 -5.67 12.82 12.10
N ALA A 43 -4.67 12.31 11.39
CA ALA A 43 -4.82 11.79 10.05
C ALA A 43 -4.23 10.39 9.88
N LEU A 44 -4.90 9.60 9.04
CA LEU A 44 -4.45 8.31 8.58
C LEU A 44 -4.18 8.39 7.08
N VAL A 45 -2.97 8.04 6.66
CA VAL A 45 -2.53 8.03 5.26
C VAL A 45 -2.20 6.61 4.84
N LEU A 46 -2.91 6.10 3.84
CA LEU A 46 -2.78 4.73 3.33
C LEU A 46 -2.19 4.76 1.92
N GLY A 47 -1.08 4.06 1.76
CA GLY A 47 -0.32 4.02 0.52
C GLY A 47 -0.89 3.07 -0.52
N GLY A 48 -0.21 2.98 -1.67
CA GLY A 48 -0.55 2.00 -2.69
C GLY A 48 0.04 0.61 -2.36
N GLY A 49 -0.03 -0.30 -3.31
CA GLY A 49 0.59 -1.62 -3.18
C GLY A 49 -0.20 -2.76 -3.80
N GLY A 50 -1.20 -2.43 -4.62
CA GLY A 50 -2.13 -3.38 -5.21
C GLY A 50 -2.93 -4.13 -4.14
N PHE A 51 -3.58 -5.23 -4.52
CA PHE A 51 -4.40 -6.02 -3.60
C PHE A 51 -3.60 -6.48 -2.36
N THR A 52 -2.37 -6.96 -2.55
CA THR A 52 -1.48 -7.41 -1.47
C THR A 52 -1.16 -6.28 -0.49
N GLY A 53 -0.90 -5.07 -0.99
CA GLY A 53 -0.65 -3.88 -0.15
C GLY A 53 -1.88 -3.51 0.69
N GLY A 54 -3.07 -3.46 0.10
CA GLY A 54 -4.30 -3.15 0.83
C GLY A 54 -4.62 -4.17 1.92
N VAL A 55 -4.35 -5.45 1.66
CA VAL A 55 -4.52 -6.51 2.66
C VAL A 55 -3.50 -6.38 3.82
N TYR A 56 -2.25 -6.00 3.51
CA TYR A 56 -1.25 -5.67 4.54
C TYR A 56 -1.73 -4.48 5.39
N GLU A 57 -2.27 -3.43 4.78
CA GLU A 57 -2.82 -2.27 5.48
C GLU A 57 -3.97 -2.66 6.41
N ILE A 58 -4.89 -3.53 5.99
CA ILE A 58 -5.96 -4.03 6.86
C ILE A 58 -5.38 -4.71 8.11
N GLY A 59 -4.36 -5.55 7.94
CA GLY A 59 -3.65 -6.17 9.06
C GLY A 59 -2.99 -5.16 9.98
N ALA A 60 -2.26 -4.19 9.41
CA ALA A 60 -1.62 -3.11 10.15
C ALA A 60 -2.62 -2.25 10.94
N LEU A 61 -3.73 -1.85 10.30
CA LEU A 61 -4.80 -1.10 10.95
C LEU A 61 -5.45 -1.89 12.09
N ARG A 62 -5.63 -3.21 11.92
CA ARG A 62 -6.16 -4.06 12.98
C ARG A 62 -5.23 -4.10 14.20
N ALA A 63 -3.90 -4.11 13.99
CA ALA A 63 -2.94 -4.00 15.08
C ALA A 63 -3.07 -2.66 15.81
N LEU A 64 -3.06 -1.55 15.07
CA LEU A 64 -3.21 -0.21 15.64
C LEU A 64 -4.52 -0.06 16.43
N ASP A 65 -5.62 -0.53 15.89
CA ASP A 65 -6.95 -0.46 16.52
C ASP A 65 -7.04 -1.30 17.80
N LEU A 66 -6.45 -2.48 17.81
CA LEU A 66 -6.44 -3.37 18.97
C LEU A 66 -5.57 -2.82 20.11
N LEU A 67 -4.45 -2.19 19.77
CA LEU A 67 -3.45 -1.74 20.74
C LEU A 67 -3.78 -0.39 21.35
N ALA A 68 -4.53 0.47 20.63
CA ALA A 68 -5.08 1.70 21.19
C ALA A 68 -6.14 1.38 22.27
N ALA A 69 -6.04 2.07 23.42
CA ALA A 69 -6.89 1.79 24.56
C ALA A 69 -8.19 2.62 24.58
N ASN A 70 -8.14 3.83 24.05
CA ASN A 70 -9.18 4.84 24.19
C ASN A 70 -9.67 5.42 22.84
N ARG A 71 -9.15 4.96 21.71
CA ARG A 71 -9.51 5.46 20.38
C ARG A 71 -9.48 4.34 19.35
N THR A 72 -10.36 4.41 18.35
CA THR A 72 -10.35 3.50 17.19
C THR A 72 -9.83 4.22 15.95
N ILE A 73 -9.41 3.44 14.97
CA ILE A 73 -8.96 3.94 13.67
C ILE A 73 -10.06 4.72 12.95
N ASN A 74 -11.34 4.37 13.17
CA ASN A 74 -12.48 5.07 12.58
C ASN A 74 -12.79 6.44 13.20
N GLN A 75 -12.04 6.87 14.22
CA GLN A 75 -12.18 8.16 14.89
C GLN A 75 -11.09 9.18 14.49
N PHE A 76 -10.32 8.87 13.44
CA PHE A 76 -9.40 9.85 12.85
C PHE A 76 -10.18 10.93 12.10
N ASP A 77 -9.64 12.15 12.10
CA ASP A 77 -10.32 13.31 11.53
C ASP A 77 -10.18 13.37 9.99
N VAL A 78 -9.04 12.85 9.48
CA VAL A 78 -8.69 12.88 8.05
C VAL A 78 -8.19 11.52 7.59
N TYR A 79 -8.68 11.08 6.44
CA TYR A 79 -8.21 9.88 5.74
C TYR A 79 -7.68 10.26 4.37
N VAL A 80 -6.48 9.82 4.04
CA VAL A 80 -5.90 9.99 2.70
C VAL A 80 -5.56 8.61 2.14
N GLY A 81 -6.05 8.31 0.96
CA GLY A 81 -5.84 7.01 0.33
C GLY A 81 -5.28 7.11 -1.08
N THR A 82 -4.36 6.20 -1.42
CA THR A 82 -3.78 6.08 -2.76
C THR A 82 -3.84 4.64 -3.22
N SER A 83 -4.36 4.38 -4.43
CA SER A 83 -4.43 3.03 -5.02
C SER A 83 -5.23 2.05 -4.12
N ALA A 84 -4.63 0.95 -3.68
CA ALA A 84 -5.26 0.03 -2.73
C ALA A 84 -5.61 0.72 -1.40
N GLY A 85 -4.78 1.63 -0.93
CA GLY A 85 -5.05 2.43 0.26
C GLY A 85 -6.27 3.35 0.10
N ALA A 86 -6.62 3.76 -1.14
CA ALA A 86 -7.86 4.49 -1.39
C ALA A 86 -9.11 3.66 -1.08
N PHE A 87 -9.06 2.36 -1.40
CA PHE A 87 -10.14 1.43 -1.07
C PHE A 87 -10.27 1.26 0.45
N VAL A 88 -9.17 1.03 1.16
CA VAL A 88 -9.16 0.85 2.62
C VAL A 88 -9.55 2.14 3.34
N ALA A 89 -9.02 3.31 2.92
CA ALA A 89 -9.36 4.62 3.49
C ALA A 89 -10.84 4.94 3.34
N SER A 90 -11.45 4.61 2.18
CA SER A 90 -12.88 4.84 1.95
C SER A 90 -13.77 4.01 2.87
N LEU A 91 -13.36 2.79 3.19
CA LEU A 91 -14.05 1.94 4.18
C LEU A 91 -13.90 2.50 5.60
N CYS A 92 -12.68 2.90 6.00
CA CYS A 92 -12.44 3.49 7.32
C CYS A 92 -13.25 4.78 7.53
N ALA A 93 -13.26 5.69 6.56
CA ALA A 93 -14.01 6.93 6.61
C ALA A 93 -15.55 6.72 6.65
N ASN A 94 -16.03 5.58 6.16
CA ASN A 94 -17.40 5.12 6.23
C ASN A 94 -17.72 4.27 7.47
N GLY A 95 -16.85 4.28 8.47
CA GLY A 95 -17.08 3.59 9.74
C GLY A 95 -16.86 2.08 9.73
N VAL A 96 -16.38 1.49 8.60
CA VAL A 96 -16.01 0.06 8.57
C VAL A 96 -14.76 -0.15 9.39
N THR A 97 -14.85 -0.97 10.42
CA THR A 97 -13.73 -1.19 11.35
C THR A 97 -12.66 -2.12 10.76
N PRO A 98 -11.39 -1.99 11.17
CA PRO A 98 -10.33 -2.92 10.78
C PRO A 98 -10.67 -4.37 11.12
N GLU A 99 -11.40 -4.61 12.21
CA GLU A 99 -11.87 -5.94 12.57
C GLU A 99 -12.87 -6.52 11.57
N GLU A 100 -13.84 -5.71 11.11
CA GLU A 100 -14.80 -6.13 10.09
C GLU A 100 -14.11 -6.43 8.76
N MET A 101 -13.18 -5.57 8.32
CA MET A 101 -12.36 -5.82 7.13
C MET A 101 -11.55 -7.11 7.26
N MET A 102 -10.93 -7.35 8.42
CA MET A 102 -10.16 -8.57 8.69
C MET A 102 -11.03 -9.82 8.64
N ARG A 103 -12.26 -9.77 9.20
CA ARG A 103 -13.23 -10.88 9.12
C ARG A 103 -13.60 -11.22 7.68
N VAL A 104 -13.80 -10.22 6.84
CA VAL A 104 -14.07 -10.43 5.41
C VAL A 104 -12.87 -11.10 4.73
N VAL A 105 -11.66 -10.61 4.93
CA VAL A 105 -10.43 -11.17 4.35
C VAL A 105 -10.18 -12.60 4.81
N THR A 106 -10.44 -12.92 6.08
CA THR A 106 -10.17 -14.24 6.68
C THR A 106 -11.34 -15.22 6.58
N HIS A 107 -12.52 -14.78 6.14
CA HIS A 107 -13.79 -15.53 6.16
C HIS A 107 -14.18 -16.04 7.56
N GLN A 108 -13.86 -15.30 8.60
CA GLN A 108 -14.13 -15.68 9.98
C GLN A 108 -15.30 -14.88 10.57
N GLY A 109 -16.27 -15.59 11.15
CA GLY A 109 -17.42 -15.00 11.84
C GLY A 109 -18.44 -14.32 10.92
N PRO A 110 -19.38 -13.54 11.51
CA PRO A 110 -20.35 -12.78 10.74
C PRO A 110 -19.62 -11.69 9.95
N GLN A 111 -19.86 -11.63 8.65
CA GLN A 111 -19.26 -10.62 7.76
C GLN A 111 -20.17 -9.38 7.70
N ALA A 112 -19.58 -8.21 7.85
CA ALA A 112 -20.28 -6.93 7.74
C ALA A 112 -20.69 -6.61 6.29
N PHE A 113 -20.01 -7.22 5.31
CA PHE A 113 -20.28 -7.09 3.88
C PHE A 113 -19.70 -8.30 3.14
N ARG A 114 -20.19 -8.53 1.91
CA ARG A 114 -19.74 -9.65 1.07
C ARG A 114 -18.25 -9.49 0.71
N ASP A 115 -17.49 -10.60 0.72
CA ASP A 115 -16.11 -10.62 0.24
C ASP A 115 -16.01 -10.25 -1.25
N ILE A 116 -14.83 -9.71 -1.61
CA ILE A 116 -14.48 -9.43 -3.01
C ILE A 116 -14.25 -10.77 -3.72
N ASP A 117 -14.96 -11.00 -4.82
CA ASP A 117 -14.68 -12.12 -5.70
C ASP A 117 -13.59 -11.75 -6.74
N LEU A 118 -12.79 -12.74 -7.15
CA LEU A 118 -11.83 -12.60 -8.25
C LEU A 118 -12.48 -12.02 -9.52
N GLY A 119 -13.76 -12.37 -9.78
CA GLY A 119 -14.53 -11.80 -10.88
C GLY A 119 -14.78 -10.30 -10.76
N ASP A 120 -14.80 -9.75 -9.55
CA ASP A 120 -14.93 -8.31 -9.31
C ASP A 120 -13.59 -7.59 -9.58
N LEU A 121 -12.46 -8.22 -9.23
CA LEU A 121 -11.13 -7.63 -9.47
C LEU A 121 -10.70 -7.72 -10.94
N LEU A 122 -10.96 -8.85 -11.61
CA LEU A 122 -10.34 -9.22 -12.90
C LEU A 122 -11.36 -9.20 -14.06
N ARG A 123 -12.17 -8.15 -14.19
CA ARG A 123 -13.02 -7.96 -15.38
C ARG A 123 -12.19 -7.53 -16.58
N LEU A 124 -12.10 -8.44 -17.55
CA LEU A 124 -11.39 -8.20 -18.81
C LEU A 124 -11.97 -7.01 -19.57
N ASN A 125 -11.08 -6.21 -20.16
CA ASN A 125 -11.42 -5.10 -21.05
C ASN A 125 -11.70 -5.63 -22.47
N LEU A 126 -12.79 -6.42 -22.60
CA LEU A 126 -13.14 -7.09 -23.86
C LEU A 126 -13.29 -6.12 -25.06
N PRO A 127 -13.89 -4.92 -24.94
CA PRO A 127 -14.00 -4.01 -26.09
C PRO A 127 -12.64 -3.58 -26.62
N GLU A 128 -11.69 -3.29 -25.75
CA GLU A 128 -10.35 -2.86 -26.17
C GLU A 128 -9.51 -4.04 -26.66
N LEU A 129 -9.62 -5.20 -26.00
CA LEU A 129 -9.00 -6.45 -26.48
C LEU A 129 -9.51 -6.83 -27.89
N ALA A 130 -10.81 -6.68 -28.16
CA ALA A 130 -11.35 -6.92 -29.49
C ALA A 130 -10.82 -5.91 -30.52
N ARG A 131 -10.75 -4.62 -30.18
CA ARG A 131 -10.13 -3.58 -31.04
C ARG A 131 -8.67 -3.87 -31.31
N THR A 132 -7.91 -4.33 -30.30
CA THR A 132 -6.51 -4.74 -30.43
C THR A 132 -6.40 -5.94 -31.38
N GLY A 133 -7.26 -6.94 -31.25
CA GLY A 133 -7.29 -8.12 -32.13
C GLY A 133 -7.49 -7.77 -33.62
N VAL A 134 -8.28 -6.70 -33.88
CA VAL A 134 -8.47 -6.20 -35.27
C VAL A 134 -7.29 -5.30 -35.71
N ARG A 135 -6.76 -4.46 -34.83
CA ARG A 135 -5.72 -3.48 -35.16
C ARG A 135 -4.33 -4.11 -35.29
N LEU A 136 -4.03 -5.15 -34.53
CA LEU A 136 -2.71 -5.77 -34.50
C LEU A 136 -2.26 -6.28 -35.87
N PRO A 137 -3.07 -7.06 -36.64
CA PRO A 137 -2.68 -7.48 -37.98
C PRO A 137 -2.43 -6.32 -38.96
N LEU A 138 -3.28 -5.26 -38.88
CA LEU A 138 -3.14 -4.05 -39.68
C LEU A 138 -1.85 -3.29 -39.35
N ARG A 139 -1.50 -3.21 -38.07
CA ARG A 139 -0.28 -2.53 -37.60
C ARG A 139 0.96 -3.35 -38.01
N VAL A 140 0.92 -4.67 -37.82
CA VAL A 140 2.01 -5.56 -38.32
C VAL A 140 2.25 -5.35 -39.81
N ALA A 141 1.18 -5.30 -40.61
CA ALA A 141 1.28 -5.03 -42.04
C ALA A 141 1.84 -3.62 -42.33
N SER A 142 1.42 -2.60 -41.58
CA SER A 142 1.94 -1.23 -41.75
C SER A 142 3.40 -1.10 -41.32
N LEU A 143 3.79 -1.72 -40.22
CA LEU A 143 5.18 -1.77 -39.78
C LEU A 143 6.05 -2.52 -40.78
N ALA A 144 5.61 -3.69 -41.26
CA ALA A 144 6.32 -4.41 -42.32
C ALA A 144 6.55 -3.53 -43.54
N ARG A 145 5.51 -2.78 -43.99
CA ARG A 145 5.61 -1.87 -45.13
C ARG A 145 6.58 -0.70 -44.89
N GLN A 146 6.63 -0.16 -43.68
CA GLN A 146 7.55 0.94 -43.30
C GLN A 146 8.99 0.47 -43.14
N LEU A 147 9.19 -0.75 -42.64
CA LEU A 147 10.50 -1.28 -42.27
C LEU A 147 11.19 -2.09 -43.41
N LEU A 148 10.40 -2.64 -44.35
CA LEU A 148 10.93 -3.34 -45.50
C LEU A 148 12.00 -2.54 -46.29
N PRO A 149 11.85 -1.22 -46.56
CA PRO A 149 12.86 -0.45 -47.24
C PRO A 149 14.15 -0.20 -46.42
N GLN A 150 14.11 -0.44 -45.10
CA GLN A 150 15.16 -0.11 -44.14
C GLN A 150 15.70 -1.34 -43.39
N LEU A 151 15.55 -2.53 -43.98
CA LEU A 151 15.90 -3.83 -43.34
C LEU A 151 17.31 -3.95 -42.77
N GLY A 152 18.24 -3.08 -43.16
CA GLY A 152 19.61 -3.03 -42.61
C GLY A 152 19.78 -2.13 -41.37
N GLN A 153 18.76 -1.33 -40.98
CA GLN A 153 18.86 -0.35 -39.91
C GLN A 153 17.80 -0.55 -38.78
N VAL A 154 16.85 -1.46 -38.97
CA VAL A 154 15.75 -1.70 -38.04
C VAL A 154 16.18 -2.62 -36.91
N SER A 155 16.07 -2.13 -35.68
CA SER A 155 16.27 -2.93 -34.48
C SER A 155 15.03 -3.78 -34.18
N LEU A 156 15.23 -4.97 -33.59
CA LEU A 156 14.13 -5.74 -32.98
C LEU A 156 13.34 -4.93 -31.94
N ILE A 157 14.01 -3.98 -31.31
CA ILE A 157 13.41 -3.06 -30.33
C ILE A 157 12.37 -2.15 -31.02
N ASP A 158 12.67 -1.64 -32.21
CA ASP A 158 11.74 -0.78 -32.98
C ASP A 158 10.45 -1.52 -33.35
N ILE A 159 10.60 -2.79 -33.67
CA ILE A 159 9.45 -3.67 -33.98
C ILE A 159 8.63 -3.92 -32.72
N LEU A 160 9.27 -4.23 -31.61
CA LEU A 160 8.61 -4.47 -30.32
C LEU A 160 7.88 -3.21 -29.82
N LEU A 161 8.53 -2.04 -29.88
CA LEU A 161 7.92 -0.77 -29.51
C LEU A 161 6.72 -0.42 -30.41
N GLY A 162 6.87 -0.60 -31.73
CA GLY A 162 5.77 -0.38 -32.68
C GLY A 162 4.58 -1.32 -32.50
N LEU A 163 4.81 -2.54 -32.00
CA LEU A 163 3.73 -3.47 -31.61
C LEU A 163 3.13 -3.12 -30.25
N ALA A 164 3.93 -2.59 -29.32
CA ALA A 164 3.45 -2.18 -28.00
C ALA A 164 2.41 -1.06 -28.08
N GLU A 165 2.48 -0.17 -29.08
CA GLU A 165 1.48 0.89 -29.31
C GLU A 165 0.06 0.35 -29.62
N VAL A 166 -0.08 -0.91 -29.98
CA VAL A 166 -1.36 -1.54 -30.31
C VAL A 166 -1.93 -2.32 -29.13
N LEU A 167 -1.13 -2.54 -28.08
CA LEU A 167 -1.61 -3.22 -26.87
C LEU A 167 -2.71 -2.39 -26.21
N PRO A 168 -3.67 -3.04 -25.53
CA PRO A 168 -4.70 -2.34 -24.80
C PRO A 168 -4.07 -1.49 -23.68
N SER A 169 -4.67 -0.34 -23.38
CA SER A 169 -4.24 0.57 -22.30
C SER A 169 -4.25 -0.12 -20.92
N GLY A 170 -5.05 -1.18 -20.76
CA GLY A 170 -5.11 -2.04 -19.58
C GLY A 170 -5.85 -3.33 -19.87
N ALA A 171 -5.41 -4.41 -19.26
CA ALA A 171 -6.01 -5.74 -19.41
C ALA A 171 -7.42 -5.81 -18.79
N TYR A 172 -7.66 -5.05 -17.71
CA TYR A 172 -8.89 -5.06 -16.93
C TYR A 172 -9.55 -3.68 -16.88
N THR A 173 -10.86 -3.63 -16.64
CA THR A 173 -11.62 -2.34 -16.62
C THR A 173 -11.68 -1.68 -15.26
N GLY A 174 -11.43 -2.40 -14.16
CA GLY A 174 -11.64 -1.93 -12.79
C GLY A 174 -13.11 -1.70 -12.38
N GLN A 175 -14.07 -1.83 -13.31
CA GLN A 175 -15.50 -1.61 -13.04
C GLN A 175 -16.08 -2.56 -11.98
N GLY A 176 -15.46 -3.73 -11.79
CA GLY A 176 -15.87 -4.67 -10.76
C GLY A 176 -15.61 -4.12 -9.37
N ILE A 177 -14.44 -3.53 -9.16
CA ILE A 177 -14.06 -2.88 -7.88
C ILE A 177 -15.04 -1.73 -7.58
N GLU A 178 -15.30 -0.85 -8.56
CA GLU A 178 -16.25 0.26 -8.41
C GLU A 178 -17.64 -0.23 -8.00
N ARG A 179 -18.19 -1.22 -8.71
CA ARG A 179 -19.53 -1.76 -8.38
C ARG A 179 -19.59 -2.49 -7.06
N TYR A 180 -18.52 -3.19 -6.71
CA TYR A 180 -18.41 -3.84 -5.41
C TYR A 180 -18.43 -2.79 -4.29
N LEU A 181 -17.54 -1.79 -4.37
CA LEU A 181 -17.44 -0.75 -3.35
C LEU A 181 -18.74 0.07 -3.25
N ARG A 182 -19.35 0.44 -4.39
CA ARG A 182 -20.63 1.15 -4.40
C ARG A 182 -21.70 0.40 -3.61
N ARG A 183 -21.82 -0.92 -3.81
CA ARG A 183 -22.77 -1.74 -3.04
C ARG A 183 -22.47 -1.72 -1.54
N VAL A 184 -21.20 -1.73 -1.17
CA VAL A 184 -20.81 -1.67 0.24
C VAL A 184 -21.12 -0.29 0.83
N LEU A 185 -20.93 0.79 0.06
CA LEU A 185 -21.17 2.17 0.49
C LEU A 185 -22.63 2.60 0.40
N GLU A 186 -23.49 1.84 -0.28
CA GLU A 186 -24.94 2.05 -0.31
C GLU A 186 -25.69 1.36 0.83
N GLU A 187 -24.99 0.61 1.72
CA GLU A 187 -25.58 0.02 2.91
C GLU A 187 -25.91 1.11 3.95
N ASP A 188 -26.89 0.82 4.82
CA ASP A 188 -27.37 1.76 5.85
C ASP A 188 -26.23 2.33 6.70
N GLY A 189 -26.18 3.66 6.78
CA GLY A 189 -25.19 4.41 7.55
C GLY A 189 -23.86 4.64 6.84
N ARG A 190 -23.74 4.26 5.56
CA ARG A 190 -22.56 4.51 4.71
C ARG A 190 -22.94 5.41 3.52
N HIS A 191 -21.95 6.04 2.91
CA HIS A 191 -22.16 7.01 1.83
C HIS A 191 -21.13 6.86 0.72
N ASP A 192 -21.58 6.85 -0.55
CA ASP A 192 -20.73 6.93 -1.75
C ASP A 192 -20.51 8.40 -2.21
N ASP A 193 -20.59 9.34 -1.27
CA ASP A 193 -20.44 10.79 -1.47
C ASP A 193 -19.52 11.38 -0.40
N PHE A 194 -18.43 12.05 -0.80
CA PHE A 194 -17.47 12.67 0.10
C PHE A 194 -18.11 13.69 1.05
N ARG A 195 -19.09 14.45 0.57
CA ARG A 195 -19.77 15.51 1.31
C ARG A 195 -20.71 15.02 2.41
N ALA A 196 -21.08 13.73 2.35
CA ALA A 196 -21.95 13.10 3.33
C ALA A 196 -21.18 12.44 4.49
N LEU A 197 -19.85 12.38 4.41
CA LEU A 197 -19.01 11.78 5.45
C LEU A 197 -18.84 12.69 6.67
N GLU A 198 -18.77 12.11 7.86
CA GLU A 198 -18.42 12.83 9.09
C GLU A 198 -16.94 13.24 9.13
N HIS A 199 -16.09 12.49 8.44
CA HIS A 199 -14.63 12.65 8.40
C HIS A 199 -14.18 13.12 7.03
N GLU A 200 -13.07 13.84 6.97
CA GLU A 200 -12.49 14.25 5.70
C GLU A 200 -11.82 13.06 5.02
N LEU A 201 -12.21 12.79 3.79
CA LEU A 201 -11.62 11.74 2.96
C LEU A 201 -11.04 12.34 1.69
N TYR A 202 -9.77 12.04 1.43
CA TYR A 202 -9.07 12.44 0.21
C TYR A 202 -8.51 11.21 -0.51
N LEU A 203 -8.86 11.07 -1.79
CA LEU A 203 -8.37 9.97 -2.63
C LEU A 203 -7.60 10.54 -3.81
N VAL A 204 -6.47 9.92 -4.15
CA VAL A 204 -5.53 10.50 -5.10
C VAL A 204 -5.45 9.68 -6.39
N ALA A 205 -5.57 10.37 -7.52
CA ALA A 205 -5.29 9.85 -8.85
C ALA A 205 -4.30 10.76 -9.60
N THR A 206 -3.85 10.32 -10.77
CA THR A 206 -2.98 11.09 -11.66
C THR A 206 -3.67 11.27 -13.00
N ASP A 207 -3.75 12.50 -13.48
CA ASP A 207 -4.20 12.79 -14.83
C ASP A 207 -3.08 12.42 -15.83
N LEU A 208 -3.44 11.57 -16.78
CA LEU A 208 -2.46 11.01 -17.71
C LEU A 208 -1.95 12.06 -18.72
N ASP A 209 -2.80 12.99 -19.12
CA ASP A 209 -2.46 13.99 -20.14
C ASP A 209 -1.77 15.22 -19.54
N SER A 210 -2.26 15.74 -18.40
CA SER A 210 -1.65 16.91 -17.75
C SER A 210 -0.52 16.56 -16.79
N CYS A 211 -0.37 15.29 -16.43
CA CYS A 211 0.57 14.81 -15.39
C CYS A 211 0.30 15.41 -13.99
N GLU A 212 -0.88 15.97 -13.78
CA GLU A 212 -1.28 16.58 -12.52
C GLU A 212 -1.81 15.55 -11.54
N ARG A 213 -1.57 15.80 -10.25
CA ARG A 213 -2.21 15.08 -9.16
C ARG A 213 -3.65 15.56 -9.00
N ILE A 214 -4.60 14.64 -9.07
CA ILE A 214 -6.02 14.88 -8.81
C ILE A 214 -6.35 14.40 -7.41
N VAL A 215 -6.99 15.25 -6.61
CA VAL A 215 -7.39 14.96 -5.23
C VAL A 215 -8.91 14.98 -5.15
N PHE A 216 -9.52 13.80 -5.12
CA PHE A 216 -10.94 13.64 -4.88
C PHE A 216 -11.26 13.94 -3.41
N GLY A 217 -12.42 14.53 -3.14
CA GLY A 217 -12.81 15.02 -1.83
C GLY A 217 -12.36 16.46 -1.56
N ALA A 218 -11.50 17.04 -2.44
CA ALA A 218 -11.18 18.46 -2.43
C ALA A 218 -12.14 19.24 -3.34
N ASP A 219 -12.16 20.57 -3.18
CA ASP A 219 -12.99 21.47 -3.96
C ASP A 219 -12.89 21.20 -5.47
N GLY A 220 -14.02 20.99 -6.12
CA GLY A 220 -14.12 20.70 -7.56
C GLY A 220 -13.98 19.23 -7.95
N PHE A 221 -13.72 18.33 -6.99
CA PHE A 221 -13.68 16.87 -7.16
C PHE A 221 -14.39 16.12 -6.03
N ASP A 222 -15.16 16.80 -5.21
CA ASP A 222 -15.94 16.27 -4.08
C ASP A 222 -17.33 15.73 -4.51
N ASP A 223 -17.77 16.03 -5.73
CA ASP A 223 -19.01 15.56 -6.33
C ASP A 223 -18.88 14.22 -7.09
N VAL A 224 -17.65 13.74 -7.27
CA VAL A 224 -17.38 12.42 -7.87
C VAL A 224 -17.70 11.32 -6.84
N PRO A 225 -18.45 10.26 -7.18
CA PRO A 225 -18.69 9.15 -6.24
C PRO A 225 -17.40 8.56 -5.72
N ILE A 226 -17.33 8.24 -4.42
CA ILE A 226 -16.16 7.63 -3.76
C ILE A 226 -15.75 6.34 -4.50
N SER A 227 -16.71 5.51 -4.88
CA SER A 227 -16.46 4.26 -5.61
C SER A 227 -15.77 4.50 -6.97
N THR A 228 -16.13 5.59 -7.68
CA THR A 228 -15.48 5.99 -8.94
C THR A 228 -14.06 6.54 -8.67
N ALA A 229 -13.90 7.35 -7.63
CA ALA A 229 -12.62 7.89 -7.22
C ALA A 229 -11.62 6.76 -6.82
N VAL A 230 -12.09 5.75 -6.09
CA VAL A 230 -11.30 4.55 -5.75
C VAL A 230 -10.87 3.80 -7.00
N ARG A 231 -11.78 3.61 -7.97
CA ARG A 231 -11.44 2.98 -9.25
C ARG A 231 -10.37 3.78 -10.00
N ALA A 232 -10.48 5.11 -10.05
CA ALA A 232 -9.50 5.97 -10.70
C ALA A 232 -8.14 5.92 -9.98
N SER A 233 -8.15 6.00 -8.64
CA SER A 233 -6.96 5.90 -7.81
C SER A 233 -6.24 4.55 -7.95
N GLY A 234 -6.98 3.46 -8.17
CA GLY A 234 -6.43 2.11 -8.34
C GLY A 234 -6.18 1.70 -9.78
N ALA A 235 -6.28 2.62 -10.75
CA ALA A 235 -6.06 2.32 -12.18
C ALA A 235 -4.57 2.18 -12.51
N LEU A 236 -3.93 1.13 -11.98
CA LEU A 236 -2.51 0.84 -12.19
C LEU A 236 -2.23 0.64 -13.70
N PRO A 237 -1.33 1.44 -14.31
CA PRO A 237 -1.00 1.33 -15.72
C PRO A 237 -0.63 -0.09 -16.15
N MET A 238 -1.02 -0.46 -17.36
CA MET A 238 -0.88 -1.79 -17.95
C MET A 238 -1.74 -2.89 -17.31
N VAL A 239 -2.19 -2.74 -16.07
CA VAL A 239 -3.11 -3.68 -15.39
C VAL A 239 -4.56 -3.25 -15.64
N TYR A 240 -4.90 -2.02 -15.30
CA TYR A 240 -6.23 -1.47 -15.47
C TYR A 240 -6.24 -0.35 -16.54
N ALA A 241 -7.33 -0.28 -17.29
CA ALA A 241 -7.55 0.82 -18.21
C ALA A 241 -7.72 2.15 -17.46
N PRO A 242 -7.23 3.28 -17.99
CA PRO A 242 -7.49 4.60 -17.45
C PRO A 242 -8.96 4.86 -17.21
N VAL A 243 -9.27 5.62 -16.17
CA VAL A 243 -10.65 5.94 -15.78
C VAL A 243 -11.01 7.34 -16.24
N LYS A 244 -12.08 7.44 -17.02
CA LYS A 244 -12.57 8.73 -17.49
C LYS A 244 -13.46 9.38 -16.43
N VAL A 245 -13.07 10.60 -16.00
CA VAL A 245 -13.85 11.45 -15.08
C VAL A 245 -13.96 12.84 -15.73
N GLY A 246 -15.16 13.21 -16.15
CA GLY A 246 -15.36 14.40 -16.98
C GLY A 246 -14.63 14.27 -18.32
N ASP A 247 -13.72 15.19 -18.61
CA ASP A 247 -12.85 15.23 -19.80
C ASP A 247 -11.45 14.66 -19.54
N ARG A 248 -11.14 14.24 -18.29
CA ARG A 248 -9.82 13.73 -17.88
C ARG A 248 -9.75 12.21 -17.96
N GLU A 249 -8.56 11.69 -18.28
CA GLU A 249 -8.23 10.27 -18.23
C GLU A 249 -7.24 10.02 -17.08
N LEU A 250 -7.71 9.31 -16.04
CA LEU A 250 -7.02 9.16 -14.78
C LEU A 250 -6.43 7.77 -14.61
N ILE A 251 -5.21 7.74 -14.05
CA ILE A 251 -4.47 6.55 -13.67
C ILE A 251 -4.13 6.59 -12.17
N ASP A 252 -3.51 5.51 -11.67
CA ASP A 252 -3.13 5.33 -10.27
C ASP A 252 -2.34 6.51 -9.71
N GLY A 253 -2.77 7.01 -8.55
CA GLY A 253 -2.14 8.13 -7.86
C GLY A 253 -0.72 7.82 -7.34
N GLY A 254 -0.38 6.55 -7.16
CA GLY A 254 0.93 6.09 -6.74
C GLY A 254 2.05 6.40 -7.73
N ILE A 255 1.70 6.75 -8.98
CA ILE A 255 2.68 7.19 -10.01
C ILE A 255 3.32 8.53 -9.61
N VAL A 256 2.55 9.46 -9.04
CA VAL A 256 3.07 10.75 -8.56
C VAL A 256 3.63 10.62 -7.14
N SER A 257 2.87 10.02 -6.23
CA SER A 257 3.30 9.76 -4.85
C SER A 257 2.55 8.57 -4.25
N THR A 258 3.26 7.70 -3.57
CA THR A 258 2.65 6.50 -2.97
C THR A 258 1.86 6.81 -1.70
N THR A 259 2.16 7.87 -0.98
CA THR A 259 1.55 8.17 0.33
C THR A 259 0.77 9.47 0.40
N ASN A 260 1.16 10.52 -0.37
CA ASN A 260 0.43 11.81 -0.43
C ASN A 260 0.10 12.44 0.96
N LEU A 261 1.01 12.29 1.95
CA LEU A 261 0.79 12.77 3.33
C LEU A 261 0.67 14.30 3.46
N ASP A 262 1.19 15.04 2.51
CA ASP A 262 1.07 16.50 2.42
C ASP A 262 -0.39 16.96 2.44
N ILE A 263 -1.30 16.19 1.85
CA ILE A 263 -2.74 16.48 1.86
C ILE A 263 -3.28 16.45 3.31
N ALA A 264 -2.89 15.48 4.11
CA ALA A 264 -3.31 15.38 5.50
C ALA A 264 -2.81 16.59 6.33
N ILE A 265 -1.58 17.03 6.06
CA ILE A 265 -0.97 18.19 6.75
C ILE A 265 -1.63 19.49 6.29
N GLU A 266 -1.92 19.64 5.00
CA GLU A 266 -2.67 20.78 4.44
C GLU A 266 -4.10 20.84 4.98
N ALA A 267 -4.72 19.69 5.23
CA ALA A 267 -5.99 19.58 5.93
C ALA A 267 -5.91 19.96 7.42
N GLY A 268 -4.71 20.20 7.95
CA GLY A 268 -4.45 20.71 9.31
C GLY A 268 -4.23 19.63 10.35
N ALA A 269 -3.80 18.44 9.97
CA ALA A 269 -3.46 17.38 10.90
C ALA A 269 -2.20 17.72 11.71
N ASP A 270 -2.26 17.47 13.02
CA ASP A 270 -1.15 17.62 13.95
C ASP A 270 -0.43 16.27 14.20
N LEU A 271 -1.13 15.14 14.01
CA LEU A 271 -0.59 13.78 13.96
C LEU A 271 -0.95 13.13 12.64
N VAL A 272 0.03 12.56 11.93
CA VAL A 272 -0.18 11.82 10.68
C VAL A 272 0.43 10.42 10.83
N ILE A 273 -0.41 9.38 10.77
CA ILE A 273 0.03 7.98 10.70
C ILE A 273 0.01 7.56 9.24
N VAL A 274 1.16 7.15 8.71
CA VAL A 274 1.35 6.73 7.33
C VAL A 274 1.64 5.23 7.29
N ILE A 275 0.85 4.46 6.55
CA ILE A 275 1.13 3.05 6.25
C ILE A 275 1.55 2.95 4.78
N ASN A 276 2.77 2.51 4.52
CA ASN A 276 3.32 2.35 3.18
C ASN A 276 3.76 0.91 2.92
N PRO A 277 2.96 0.09 2.23
CA PRO A 277 3.34 -1.29 1.90
C PRO A 277 4.40 -1.40 0.80
N ILE A 278 4.71 -0.29 0.11
CA ILE A 278 5.60 -0.28 -1.06
C ILE A 278 7.05 -0.08 -0.62
N VAL A 279 7.69 -1.14 -0.15
CA VAL A 279 9.12 -1.14 0.20
C VAL A 279 9.90 -2.00 -0.80
N PRO A 280 11.04 -1.51 -1.35
CA PRO A 280 11.90 -2.32 -2.20
C PRO A 280 12.54 -3.45 -1.40
N PHE A 281 12.69 -4.60 -2.04
CA PHE A 281 13.27 -5.77 -1.41
C PHE A 281 14.80 -5.71 -1.43
N VAL A 282 15.41 -5.84 -0.26
CA VAL A 282 16.85 -6.03 -0.10
C VAL A 282 17.13 -7.53 -0.08
N ASN A 283 17.61 -8.05 -1.22
CA ASN A 283 17.90 -9.47 -1.39
C ASN A 283 19.28 -9.82 -0.79
N ASP A 284 19.31 -10.19 0.46
CA ASP A 284 20.54 -10.72 1.08
C ASP A 284 20.80 -12.15 0.60
N ARG A 285 21.79 -12.30 -0.26
CA ARG A 285 22.17 -13.58 -0.86
C ARG A 285 23.07 -14.42 0.02
N SER A 286 23.52 -13.90 1.15
CA SER A 286 24.27 -14.66 2.17
C SER A 286 23.33 -15.53 3.01
N GLU A 287 22.04 -15.16 3.09
CA GLU A 287 21.01 -15.92 3.78
C GLU A 287 20.39 -17.00 2.89
N PRO A 288 20.09 -18.18 3.41
CA PRO A 288 19.34 -19.18 2.67
C PRO A 288 17.91 -18.68 2.42
N GLY A 289 17.43 -18.81 1.19
CA GLY A 289 16.04 -18.49 0.87
C GLY A 289 15.05 -19.34 1.69
N ARG A 290 13.78 -18.91 1.71
CA ARG A 290 12.66 -19.47 2.50
C ARG A 290 12.54 -21.01 2.49
N ASN A 291 13.08 -21.70 1.47
CA ASN A 291 13.09 -23.15 1.33
C ASN A 291 14.48 -23.79 1.53
N GLY A 292 15.41 -23.12 2.21
CA GLY A 292 16.79 -23.61 2.40
C GLY A 292 17.63 -23.66 1.12
N ARG A 293 17.13 -23.11 0.00
CA ARG A 293 17.85 -22.98 -1.27
C ARG A 293 18.57 -21.63 -1.34
N PRO A 294 19.67 -21.51 -2.10
CA PRO A 294 20.30 -20.22 -2.32
C PRO A 294 19.30 -19.18 -2.83
N ALA A 295 19.34 -17.96 -2.27
CA ALA A 295 18.46 -16.89 -2.71
C ALA A 295 18.68 -16.61 -4.21
N ARG A 296 17.58 -16.65 -4.99
CA ARG A 296 17.61 -16.34 -6.43
C ARG A 296 17.88 -14.85 -6.65
N ARG A 297 18.55 -14.51 -7.73
CA ARG A 297 18.68 -13.10 -8.13
C ARG A 297 17.30 -12.59 -8.58
N ILE A 298 17.01 -11.31 -8.30
CA ILE A 298 15.77 -10.66 -8.77
C ILE A 298 15.69 -10.69 -10.30
N SER A 299 16.84 -10.58 -10.99
CA SER A 299 16.93 -10.71 -12.45
C SER A 299 16.45 -12.06 -12.98
N ASP A 300 16.57 -13.14 -12.20
CA ASP A 300 16.13 -14.48 -12.58
C ASP A 300 14.62 -14.72 -12.35
N MET A 301 13.93 -13.72 -11.75
CA MET A 301 12.49 -13.79 -11.44
C MET A 301 11.62 -13.21 -12.57
N GLY A 302 12.22 -12.72 -13.65
CA GLY A 302 11.55 -12.25 -14.85
C GLY A 302 11.18 -10.75 -14.85
N PHE A 303 10.72 -10.28 -16.01
CA PHE A 303 10.49 -8.86 -16.32
C PHE A 303 9.54 -8.16 -15.32
N SER A 304 8.45 -8.79 -14.94
CA SER A 304 7.44 -8.18 -14.03
C SER A 304 8.01 -7.93 -12.64
N LYS A 305 8.85 -8.82 -12.10
CA LYS A 305 9.50 -8.63 -10.79
C LYS A 305 10.56 -7.52 -10.85
N ILE A 306 11.31 -7.43 -11.94
CA ILE A 306 12.28 -6.34 -12.14
C ILE A 306 11.55 -5.00 -12.22
N GLY A 307 10.49 -4.91 -13.04
CA GLY A 307 9.69 -3.69 -13.20
C GLY A 307 9.05 -3.26 -11.87
N TYR A 308 8.48 -4.20 -11.12
CA TYR A 308 7.87 -3.90 -9.82
C TYR A 308 8.91 -3.46 -8.79
N GLN A 309 10.10 -4.09 -8.75
CA GLN A 309 11.20 -3.65 -7.89
C GLN A 309 11.69 -2.24 -8.25
N ALA A 310 11.79 -1.92 -9.54
CA ALA A 310 12.16 -0.58 -9.99
C ALA A 310 11.13 0.46 -9.57
N PHE A 311 9.84 0.17 -9.70
CA PHE A 311 8.75 1.03 -9.23
C PHE A 311 8.84 1.25 -7.71
N LYS A 312 9.02 0.18 -6.93
CA LYS A 312 9.23 0.27 -5.47
C LYS A 312 10.44 1.14 -5.11
N LEU A 313 11.57 0.97 -5.82
CA LEU A 313 12.78 1.77 -5.59
C LEU A 313 12.53 3.27 -5.80
N LEU A 314 11.84 3.64 -6.88
CA LEU A 314 11.54 5.04 -7.19
C LEU A 314 10.62 5.66 -6.14
N GLY A 315 9.51 5.01 -5.82
CA GLY A 315 8.53 5.50 -4.85
C GLY A 315 9.10 5.60 -3.43
N HIS A 316 9.78 4.55 -2.98
CA HIS A 316 10.39 4.50 -1.65
C HIS A 316 11.52 5.55 -1.49
N ARG A 317 12.40 5.66 -2.47
CA ARG A 317 13.48 6.68 -2.43
C ARG A 317 12.91 8.08 -2.31
N ARG A 318 11.91 8.40 -3.13
CA ARG A 318 11.22 9.71 -3.07
C ARG A 318 10.59 9.96 -1.70
N LEU A 319 9.89 8.98 -1.13
CA LEU A 319 9.29 9.08 0.20
C LEU A 319 10.35 9.36 1.27
N HIS A 320 11.47 8.62 1.26
CA HIS A 320 12.51 8.76 2.27
C HIS A 320 13.36 10.02 2.10
N GLU A 321 13.57 10.50 0.89
CA GLU A 321 14.19 11.83 0.64
C GLU A 321 13.29 12.94 1.22
N LEU A 322 11.99 12.87 1.04
CA LEU A 322 11.03 13.80 1.66
C LEU A 322 10.98 13.62 3.18
N ALA A 323 10.96 12.38 3.68
CA ALA A 323 10.91 12.07 5.10
C ALA A 323 12.08 12.68 5.88
N SER A 324 13.26 12.73 5.28
CA SER A 324 14.45 13.35 5.89
C SER A 324 14.32 14.87 6.11
N MET A 325 13.35 15.51 5.45
CA MET A 325 13.09 16.95 5.53
C MET A 325 11.76 17.28 6.25
N TRP A 326 11.02 16.29 6.74
CA TRP A 326 9.68 16.53 7.30
C TRP A 326 9.68 17.42 8.53
N GLU A 327 10.65 17.27 9.46
CA GLU A 327 10.76 18.12 10.64
C GLU A 327 10.99 19.59 10.29
N GLU A 328 11.79 19.85 9.24
CA GLU A 328 12.06 21.19 8.77
C GLU A 328 10.88 21.77 7.98
N ARG A 329 10.24 20.92 7.17
CA ARG A 329 9.15 21.33 6.27
C ARG A 329 7.81 21.48 6.96
N TYR A 330 7.54 20.64 7.99
CA TYR A 330 6.28 20.59 8.71
C TYR A 330 6.50 20.70 10.23
N PRO A 331 7.06 21.84 10.70
CA PRO A 331 7.36 22.00 12.11
C PRO A 331 6.09 21.94 12.97
N GLY A 332 6.09 21.06 13.96
CA GLY A 332 4.97 20.89 14.88
C GLY A 332 3.96 19.81 14.48
N VAL A 333 4.20 19.08 13.43
CA VAL A 333 3.42 17.89 13.03
C VAL A 333 4.20 16.64 13.41
N ASP A 334 3.57 15.74 14.16
CA ASP A 334 4.12 14.40 14.42
C ASP A 334 3.74 13.45 13.27
N ILE A 335 4.74 12.81 12.67
CA ILE A 335 4.55 11.88 11.54
C ILE A 335 5.12 10.51 11.92
N VAL A 336 4.26 9.50 11.89
CA VAL A 336 4.60 8.09 12.16
C VAL A 336 4.52 7.32 10.85
N LEU A 337 5.65 6.82 10.34
CA LEU A 337 5.72 6.03 9.12
C LEU A 337 5.85 4.54 9.46
N ILE A 338 4.89 3.75 9.00
CA ILE A 338 4.82 2.30 9.16
C ILE A 338 5.07 1.64 7.81
N GLU A 339 6.10 0.80 7.74
CA GLU A 339 6.53 0.11 6.52
C GLU A 339 6.93 -1.34 6.85
N PRO A 340 6.72 -2.32 5.95
CA PRO A 340 7.33 -3.63 6.09
C PRO A 340 8.86 -3.54 6.01
N GLU A 341 9.55 -4.53 6.59
CA GLU A 341 11.00 -4.59 6.53
C GLU A 341 11.51 -4.72 5.08
N PRO A 342 12.62 -4.06 4.72
CA PRO A 342 13.20 -4.21 3.39
C PRO A 342 13.62 -5.64 3.03
N THR A 343 13.86 -6.49 4.04
CA THR A 343 14.20 -7.91 3.90
C THR A 343 12.98 -8.83 3.86
N ASP A 344 11.78 -8.26 3.86
CA ASP A 344 10.52 -9.00 3.86
C ASP A 344 10.31 -9.76 2.55
N ALA A 345 10.73 -11.02 2.54
CA ALA A 345 10.59 -11.91 1.40
C ALA A 345 9.12 -12.21 1.08
N LEU A 346 8.23 -12.27 2.09
CA LEU A 346 6.81 -12.55 1.87
C LEU A 346 6.15 -11.46 1.04
N MET A 347 6.35 -10.19 1.42
CA MET A 347 5.81 -9.03 0.68
C MET A 347 6.44 -8.87 -0.70
N PHE A 348 7.66 -9.38 -0.92
CA PHE A 348 8.31 -9.33 -2.22
C PHE A 348 7.91 -10.48 -3.14
N GLU A 349 7.94 -11.73 -2.64
CA GLU A 349 7.65 -12.94 -3.43
C GLU A 349 6.17 -13.01 -3.83
N THR A 350 5.27 -12.52 -2.97
CA THR A 350 3.84 -12.48 -3.26
C THR A 350 3.54 -11.52 -4.42
N SER A 351 2.70 -11.95 -5.34
CA SER A 351 2.24 -11.08 -6.43
C SER A 351 1.36 -9.96 -5.87
N ILE A 352 1.47 -8.76 -6.45
CA ILE A 352 0.65 -7.58 -6.09
C ILE A 352 -0.86 -7.83 -6.19
N MET A 353 -1.27 -8.85 -6.95
CA MET A 353 -2.67 -9.26 -7.16
C MET A 353 -2.95 -10.66 -6.60
N SER A 354 -2.18 -11.12 -5.60
CA SER A 354 -2.35 -12.46 -5.03
C SER A 354 -3.54 -12.54 -4.07
N PHE A 355 -4.67 -12.95 -4.59
CA PHE A 355 -5.87 -13.20 -3.77
C PHE A 355 -5.71 -14.41 -2.84
N SER A 356 -5.00 -15.45 -3.27
CA SER A 356 -4.80 -16.68 -2.49
C SER A 356 -3.96 -16.47 -1.22
N SER A 357 -3.07 -15.49 -1.21
CA SER A 357 -2.19 -15.20 -0.07
C SER A 357 -2.78 -14.17 0.91
N ARG A 358 -4.04 -13.73 0.73
CA ARG A 358 -4.61 -12.62 1.50
C ARG A 358 -4.60 -12.85 3.01
N ILE A 359 -4.89 -14.07 3.46
CA ILE A 359 -4.93 -14.39 4.91
C ILE A 359 -3.51 -14.30 5.50
N GLU A 360 -2.51 -14.85 4.80
CA GLU A 360 -1.12 -14.81 5.21
C GLU A 360 -0.60 -13.36 5.27
N ILE A 361 -0.92 -12.56 4.26
CA ILE A 361 -0.51 -11.15 4.20
C ILE A 361 -1.20 -10.29 5.27
N ALA A 362 -2.51 -10.50 5.51
CA ALA A 362 -3.23 -9.78 6.57
C ALA A 362 -2.64 -10.07 7.94
N ARG A 363 -2.37 -11.37 8.22
CA ARG A 363 -1.72 -11.81 9.45
C ARG A 363 -0.32 -11.19 9.57
N HIS A 364 0.45 -11.18 8.50
CA HIS A 364 1.78 -10.61 8.45
C HIS A 364 1.78 -9.11 8.76
N GLY A 365 0.89 -8.33 8.15
CA GLY A 365 0.72 -6.90 8.47
C GLY A 365 0.37 -6.66 9.94
N PHE A 366 -0.51 -7.49 10.51
CA PHE A 366 -0.88 -7.43 11.92
C PHE A 366 0.31 -7.75 12.85
N GLN A 367 1.05 -8.82 12.57
CA GLN A 367 2.22 -9.24 13.38
C GLN A 367 3.35 -8.23 13.27
N SER A 368 3.72 -7.83 12.05
CA SER A 368 4.82 -6.89 11.79
C SER A 368 4.63 -5.60 12.58
N VAL A 369 3.45 -4.98 12.51
CA VAL A 369 3.16 -3.73 13.24
C VAL A 369 3.15 -3.95 14.75
N THR A 370 2.62 -5.09 15.23
CA THR A 370 2.59 -5.40 16.66
C THR A 370 4.00 -5.54 17.23
N TYR A 371 4.91 -6.24 16.55
CA TYR A 371 6.31 -6.38 16.97
C TYR A 371 7.03 -5.03 16.99
N HIS A 372 6.87 -4.23 15.93
CA HIS A 372 7.49 -2.89 15.88
C HIS A 372 7.01 -1.97 17.01
N LEU A 373 5.70 -2.03 17.33
CA LEU A 373 5.15 -1.26 18.46
C LEU A 373 5.67 -1.74 19.80
N LEU A 374 6.03 -3.03 19.95
CA LEU A 374 6.66 -3.53 21.17
C LEU A 374 8.11 -3.05 21.29
N ASP A 375 8.88 -3.15 20.21
CA ASP A 375 10.31 -2.81 20.20
C ASP A 375 10.57 -1.33 20.50
N GLU A 376 9.71 -0.43 20.03
CA GLU A 376 9.83 1.01 20.25
C GLU A 376 8.66 1.58 21.09
N TYR A 377 8.10 0.79 22.00
CA TYR A 377 6.87 1.11 22.73
C TYR A 377 6.91 2.49 23.40
N GLU A 378 7.99 2.78 24.15
CA GLU A 378 8.11 4.05 24.90
C GLU A 378 7.98 5.26 23.97
N ARG A 379 8.68 5.22 22.84
CA ARG A 379 8.69 6.29 21.86
C ARG A 379 7.32 6.51 21.22
N TYR A 380 6.63 5.42 20.80
CA TYR A 380 5.29 5.55 20.22
C TYR A 380 4.26 5.99 21.25
N SER A 381 4.33 5.46 22.45
CA SER A 381 3.40 5.84 23.51
C SER A 381 3.52 7.33 23.88
N GLU A 382 4.73 7.90 23.87
CA GLU A 382 4.95 9.33 24.11
C GLU A 382 4.35 10.19 22.98
N ILE A 383 4.58 9.81 21.71
CA ILE A 383 4.05 10.55 20.56
C ILE A 383 2.52 10.52 20.57
N TRP A 384 1.93 9.34 20.72
CA TRP A 384 0.49 9.17 20.66
C TRP A 384 -0.21 9.81 21.86
N ALA A 385 0.41 9.76 23.04
CA ALA A 385 -0.12 10.41 24.24
C ALA A 385 -0.21 11.94 24.09
N ARG A 386 0.71 12.57 23.34
CA ARG A 386 0.62 14.02 23.02
C ARG A 386 -0.68 14.37 22.29
N HIS A 387 -1.22 13.43 21.54
CA HIS A 387 -2.47 13.58 20.76
C HIS A 387 -3.67 12.90 21.43
N GLY A 388 -3.53 12.54 22.71
CA GLY A 388 -4.61 11.93 23.50
C GLY A 388 -4.94 10.50 23.13
N ILE A 389 -4.01 9.79 22.45
CA ILE A 389 -4.15 8.36 22.10
C ILE A 389 -3.30 7.55 23.07
N GLU A 390 -3.94 6.65 23.81
CA GLU A 390 -3.26 5.76 24.75
C GLU A 390 -3.03 4.38 24.14
N ILE A 391 -1.78 3.91 24.18
CA ILE A 391 -1.42 2.55 23.78
C ILE A 391 -1.25 1.69 25.03
N SER A 392 -1.80 0.48 25.01
CA SER A 392 -1.70 -0.44 26.13
C SER A 392 -0.55 -1.43 25.95
N GLU A 393 0.57 -1.23 26.65
CA GLU A 393 1.71 -2.16 26.66
C GLU A 393 1.28 -3.59 27.00
N ARG A 394 0.37 -3.75 27.96
CA ARG A 394 -0.16 -5.05 28.34
C ARG A 394 -0.85 -5.75 27.18
N ARG A 395 -1.62 -5.02 26.34
CA ARG A 395 -2.28 -5.58 25.16
C ARG A 395 -1.24 -5.98 24.11
N VAL A 396 -0.23 -5.12 23.87
CA VAL A 396 0.87 -5.41 22.92
C VAL A 396 1.56 -6.70 23.32
N ARG A 397 2.02 -6.81 24.57
CA ARG A 397 2.70 -8.02 25.09
C ARG A 397 1.82 -9.26 25.00
N SER A 398 0.55 -9.16 25.41
CA SER A 398 -0.38 -10.30 25.35
C SER A 398 -0.61 -10.81 23.93
N VAL A 399 -0.61 -9.93 22.94
CA VAL A 399 -0.75 -10.32 21.52
C VAL A 399 0.53 -11.00 21.01
N VAL A 400 1.70 -10.48 21.40
CA VAL A 400 2.99 -11.10 21.04
C VAL A 400 3.13 -12.48 21.66
N ASP A 401 2.86 -12.61 22.97
CA ASP A 401 2.87 -13.90 23.67
C ASP A 401 1.98 -14.95 22.99
N HIS A 402 0.82 -14.50 22.45
CA HIS A 402 -0.08 -15.39 21.71
C HIS A 402 0.52 -15.85 20.38
N PHE A 403 1.19 -14.98 19.64
CA PHE A 403 1.87 -15.36 18.40
C PHE A 403 3.01 -16.35 18.64
N GLU A 404 3.85 -16.09 19.64
CA GLU A 404 4.96 -16.97 20.00
C GLU A 404 4.45 -18.36 20.40
N ALA A 405 3.37 -18.43 21.17
CA ALA A 405 2.73 -19.70 21.55
C ALA A 405 2.16 -20.47 20.33
N GLU A 406 1.56 -19.76 19.36
CA GLU A 406 1.09 -20.39 18.12
C GLU A 406 2.24 -20.93 17.26
N GLU A 407 3.34 -20.16 17.13
CA GLU A 407 4.52 -20.58 16.37
C GLU A 407 5.20 -21.79 17.00
N GLU A 408 5.31 -21.84 18.34
CA GLU A 408 5.81 -23.00 19.06
C GLU A 408 4.94 -24.26 18.83
N GLN A 409 3.61 -24.12 18.86
CA GLN A 409 2.71 -25.23 18.58
C GLN A 409 2.87 -25.74 17.14
N VAL A 410 2.89 -24.84 16.14
CA VAL A 410 3.12 -25.22 14.73
C VAL A 410 4.49 -25.86 14.55
N GLY A 411 5.52 -25.33 15.20
CA GLY A 411 6.87 -25.91 15.19
C GLY A 411 6.92 -27.30 15.82
N ALA A 412 6.22 -27.51 16.93
CA ALA A 412 6.12 -28.82 17.58
C ALA A 412 5.39 -29.86 16.70
N TRP A 413 4.27 -29.48 16.08
CA TRP A 413 3.56 -30.33 15.12
C TRP A 413 4.41 -30.67 13.89
N ARG A 414 5.16 -29.71 13.34
CA ARG A 414 6.07 -29.95 12.22
C ARG A 414 7.14 -30.96 12.59
N LYS A 415 7.78 -30.85 13.76
CA LYS A 415 8.78 -31.81 14.26
C LYS A 415 8.18 -33.21 14.46
N ILE A 416 6.94 -33.33 14.96
CA ILE A 416 6.23 -34.60 15.11
C ILE A 416 5.97 -35.23 13.73
N LEU A 417 5.49 -34.46 12.76
CA LEU A 417 5.24 -34.93 11.41
C LEU A 417 6.52 -35.36 10.69
N GLU A 418 7.60 -34.57 10.78
CA GLU A 418 8.91 -34.93 10.23
C GLU A 418 9.47 -36.18 10.88
N GLY A 419 9.34 -36.32 12.20
CA GLY A 419 9.75 -37.50 12.95
C GLY A 419 8.99 -38.77 12.55
N THR A 420 7.68 -38.69 12.36
CA THR A 420 6.82 -39.80 11.91
C THR A 420 7.10 -40.19 10.46
N THR A 421 7.28 -39.22 9.57
CA THR A 421 7.62 -39.47 8.16
C THR A 421 9.00 -40.11 8.02
N GLY A 422 9.98 -39.65 8.79
CA GLY A 422 11.34 -40.25 8.82
C GLY A 422 11.37 -41.66 9.42
N ALA A 423 10.45 -41.98 10.33
CA ALA A 423 10.30 -43.35 10.87
C ALA A 423 9.65 -44.30 9.85
N LEU A 424 8.63 -43.83 9.13
CA LEU A 424 7.97 -44.59 8.08
C LEU A 424 8.88 -44.88 6.88
N LEU A 425 9.69 -43.91 6.47
CA LEU A 425 10.67 -44.10 5.39
C LEU A 425 11.79 -45.07 5.76
N ARG A 426 12.18 -45.15 7.03
CA ARG A 426 13.16 -46.15 7.52
C ARG A 426 12.59 -47.56 7.57
N GLN A 427 11.31 -47.74 7.86
CA GLN A 427 10.67 -49.05 7.83
C GLN A 427 10.46 -49.58 6.42
N SER A 428 10.18 -48.70 5.43
CA SER A 428 10.05 -49.09 4.03
C SER A 428 11.41 -49.40 3.34
N GLY A 429 12.52 -48.88 3.83
CA GLY A 429 13.86 -49.14 3.31
C GLY A 429 14.56 -50.40 3.89
N SER A 430 13.95 -51.05 4.90
CA SER A 430 14.51 -52.31 5.48
C SER A 430 13.78 -53.58 5.02
N ALA A 431 12.83 -53.45 4.07
CA ALA A 431 12.07 -54.58 3.51
C ALA A 431 12.38 -54.83 2.00
N GLY A 432 13.62 -54.44 1.55
CA GLY A 432 14.12 -54.68 0.22
C GLY A 432 15.42 -55.54 0.22
#